data_a2aaeb004e78e816a2d8862a98aa2ebb
#
_entry.id   a2aaeb004e78e816a2d8862a98aa2ebb
#
_cell.length_a   1.000
_cell.length_b   1.000
_cell.length_c   1.000
_cell.angle_alpha   90.00
_cell.angle_beta   90.00
_cell.angle_gamma   90.00
#
_symmetry.space_group_name_H-M   'P 1'
#
loop_
_entity.id
_entity.type
_entity.pdbx_description
1 polymer ?
#
loop_
_entity_poly.entity_id
_entity_poly.type
_entity_poly.pdbx_seq_one_letter_code
_entity_poly.pdbx_strand_id
1 'polypeptide(L)'
;MTEGSWSVYILRCADGTLYTGIAPDVEKRLQKHNEGKGAKYTRGRTPVELVYREEWADRAQASRREYQIKQLSRAEKLTLIAKK
;
A
#
# COMPACT_ATOMS: atom_id res chain seq x y z
N MET A 1 13.35 -2.85 16.40
CA MET A 1 12.01 -2.87 15.83
C MET A 1 11.09 -2.00 16.66
N THR A 2 10.25 -1.24 16.04
CA THR A 2 9.38 -0.30 16.73
C THR A 2 7.99 -0.91 16.86
N GLU A 3 7.61 -1.24 18.08
CA GLU A 3 6.26 -1.74 18.32
C GLU A 3 5.25 -0.65 17.99
N GLY A 4 4.13 -1.05 17.39
CA GLY A 4 3.07 -0.13 17.08
C GLY A 4 3.26 0.67 15.81
N SER A 5 4.41 0.52 15.14
CA SER A 5 4.61 1.23 13.89
C SER A 5 3.71 0.63 12.80
N TRP A 6 3.30 1.49 11.87
CA TRP A 6 2.42 1.12 10.77
C TRP A 6 2.98 1.71 9.48
N SER A 7 2.77 1.01 8.39
CA SER A 7 3.24 1.46 7.08
C SER A 7 2.06 1.77 6.17
N VAL A 8 2.24 2.82 5.36
CA VAL A 8 1.39 3.06 4.19
C VAL A 8 2.15 2.46 3.02
N TYR A 9 1.45 1.76 2.15
CA TYR A 9 2.09 1.13 1.00
C TYR A 9 1.23 1.28 -0.24
N ILE A 10 1.89 1.22 -1.39
CA ILE A 10 1.20 1.20 -2.69
C ILE A 10 1.63 -0.07 -3.40
N LEU A 11 0.65 -0.80 -3.90
CA LEU A 11 0.88 -1.99 -4.70
C LEU A 11 0.50 -1.70 -6.15
N ARG A 12 1.29 -2.22 -7.08
CA ARG A 12 0.90 -2.24 -8.48
C ARG A 12 0.33 -3.62 -8.78
N CYS A 13 -0.88 -3.65 -9.28
CA CYS A 13 -1.57 -4.89 -9.60
C CYS A 13 -1.20 -5.39 -10.99
N ALA A 14 -1.55 -6.64 -11.30
CA ALA A 14 -1.21 -7.24 -12.58
C ALA A 14 -1.80 -6.47 -13.76
N ASP A 15 -2.94 -5.82 -13.56
CA ASP A 15 -3.60 -5.03 -14.62
C ASP A 15 -3.08 -3.59 -14.69
N GLY A 16 -2.03 -3.25 -13.92
CA GLY A 16 -1.42 -1.93 -13.92
C GLY A 16 -2.07 -0.92 -12.99
N THR A 17 -3.15 -1.29 -12.31
CA THR A 17 -3.80 -0.38 -11.35
C THR A 17 -2.99 -0.30 -10.07
N LEU A 18 -3.22 0.77 -9.29
CA LEU A 18 -2.51 1.01 -8.03
C LEU A 18 -3.48 0.87 -6.87
N TYR A 19 -3.04 0.20 -5.82
CA TYR A 19 -3.80 0.03 -4.59
C TYR A 19 -3.00 0.59 -3.41
N THR A 20 -3.64 1.42 -2.57
CA THR A 20 -3.02 2.01 -1.38
C THR A 20 -3.64 1.42 -0.13
N GLY A 21 -2.81 1.02 0.81
CA GLY A 21 -3.29 0.45 2.07
C GLY A 21 -2.36 0.74 3.22
N ILE A 22 -2.74 0.27 4.41
CA ILE A 22 -1.89 0.35 5.59
C ILE A 22 -1.79 -1.02 6.24
N ALA A 23 -0.67 -1.27 6.89
CA ALA A 23 -0.47 -2.53 7.60
C ALA A 23 0.67 -2.39 8.60
N PRO A 24 0.65 -3.14 9.71
CA PRO A 24 1.79 -3.18 10.62
C PRO A 24 2.95 -3.99 10.03
N ASP A 25 2.66 -4.95 9.16
CA ASP A 25 3.66 -5.80 8.53
C ASP A 25 3.34 -5.89 7.05
N VAL A 26 4.04 -5.08 6.25
CA VAL A 26 3.75 -4.94 4.82
C VAL A 26 4.06 -6.24 4.07
N GLU A 27 5.16 -6.91 4.41
CA GLU A 27 5.53 -8.15 3.73
C GLU A 27 4.47 -9.23 3.90
N LYS A 28 3.96 -9.36 5.12
CA LYS A 28 2.91 -10.33 5.40
C LYS A 28 1.61 -9.96 4.66
N ARG A 29 1.31 -8.66 4.62
CA ARG A 29 0.12 -8.18 3.93
C ARG A 29 0.23 -8.40 2.42
N LEU A 30 1.42 -8.17 1.86
CA LEU A 30 1.68 -8.41 0.44
C LEU A 30 1.43 -9.88 0.10
N GLN A 31 1.90 -10.78 0.95
CA GLN A 31 1.67 -12.20 0.76
C GLN A 31 0.18 -12.51 0.76
N LYS A 32 -0.58 -11.94 1.68
CA LYS A 32 -2.02 -12.14 1.75
C LYS A 32 -2.71 -11.67 0.49
N HIS A 33 -2.31 -10.50 -0.03
CA HIS A 33 -2.88 -10.00 -1.28
C HIS A 33 -2.64 -10.98 -2.42
N ASN A 34 -1.43 -11.52 -2.53
CA ASN A 34 -1.09 -12.45 -3.61
C ASN A 34 -1.74 -13.82 -3.44
N GLU A 35 -2.17 -14.15 -2.23
CA GLU A 35 -2.92 -15.38 -1.98
C GLU A 35 -4.42 -15.20 -2.24
N GLY A 36 -4.84 -14.00 -2.63
CA GLY A 36 -6.25 -13.72 -2.85
C GLY A 36 -7.03 -13.49 -1.57
N LYS A 37 -6.33 -13.27 -0.45
CA LYS A 37 -6.94 -13.08 0.87
C LYS A 37 -6.82 -11.66 1.37
N GLY A 38 -6.30 -10.75 0.56
CA GLY A 38 -6.16 -9.35 0.92
C GLY A 38 -7.42 -8.55 0.64
N ALA A 39 -7.24 -7.28 0.26
CA ALA A 39 -8.37 -6.42 -0.03
C ALA A 39 -9.14 -6.94 -1.25
N LYS A 40 -10.45 -6.69 -1.23
CA LYS A 40 -11.31 -7.06 -2.34
C LYS A 40 -10.81 -6.48 -3.66
N TYR A 41 -10.28 -5.26 -3.62
CA TYR A 41 -9.76 -4.59 -4.80
C TYR A 41 -8.66 -5.40 -5.49
N THR A 42 -7.80 -6.05 -4.72
CA THR A 42 -6.65 -6.77 -5.28
C THR A 42 -6.98 -8.19 -5.72
N ARG A 43 -8.15 -8.71 -5.32
CA ARG A 43 -8.57 -10.04 -5.76
C ARG A 43 -8.80 -10.04 -7.25
N GLY A 44 -8.24 -11.01 -7.95
CA GLY A 44 -8.36 -11.08 -9.39
C GLY A 44 -7.41 -10.16 -10.13
N ARG A 45 -6.58 -9.39 -9.42
CA ARG A 45 -5.58 -8.51 -10.00
C ARG A 45 -4.17 -8.91 -9.63
N THR A 46 -4.01 -10.12 -9.13
CA THR A 46 -2.70 -10.65 -8.75
C THR A 46 -1.96 -11.17 -9.98
N PRO A 47 -0.63 -11.23 -9.93
CA PRO A 47 0.19 -10.88 -8.78
C PRO A 47 0.29 -9.36 -8.59
N VAL A 48 0.45 -8.95 -7.33
CA VAL A 48 0.65 -7.54 -6.99
C VAL A 48 2.09 -7.37 -6.53
N GLU A 49 2.61 -6.17 -6.71
CA GLU A 49 4.00 -5.86 -6.41
C GLU A 49 4.07 -4.61 -5.55
N LEU A 50 4.92 -4.61 -4.53
CA LEU A 50 5.11 -3.46 -3.64
C LEU A 50 5.98 -2.45 -4.39
N VAL A 51 5.44 -1.24 -4.63
CA VAL A 51 6.16 -0.20 -5.35
C VAL A 51 6.44 1.04 -4.50
N TYR A 52 5.84 1.17 -3.31
CA TYR A 52 6.06 2.30 -2.44
C TYR A 52 5.70 1.96 -1.01
N ARG A 53 6.38 2.58 -0.06
CA ARG A 53 6.17 2.31 1.36
C ARG A 53 6.68 3.47 2.20
N GLU A 54 5.91 3.84 3.24
CA GLU A 54 6.30 4.81 4.27
C GLU A 54 5.99 4.23 5.62
N GLU A 55 6.83 4.52 6.61
CA GLU A 55 6.56 4.11 7.99
C GLU A 55 6.07 5.28 8.82
N TRP A 56 5.12 5.01 9.69
CA TRP A 56 4.55 5.99 10.61
C TRP A 56 4.51 5.40 12.01
N ALA A 57 4.46 6.27 13.01
CA ALA A 57 4.56 5.83 14.41
C ALA A 57 3.37 5.00 14.87
N ASP A 58 2.17 5.28 14.33
CA ASP A 58 0.97 4.57 14.76
C ASP A 58 -0.03 4.49 13.61
N ARG A 59 -1.11 3.75 13.88
CA ARG A 59 -2.14 3.51 12.88
C ARG A 59 -2.86 4.79 12.46
N ALA A 60 -3.08 5.70 13.42
CA ALA A 60 -3.82 6.93 13.12
C ALA A 60 -3.08 7.79 12.11
N GLN A 61 -1.75 7.91 12.27
CA GLN A 61 -0.94 8.67 11.33
C GLN A 61 -0.91 7.99 9.97
N ALA A 62 -0.76 6.68 9.94
CA ALA A 62 -0.74 5.93 8.69
C ALA A 62 -2.09 6.06 7.96
N SER A 63 -3.21 5.97 8.69
CA SER A 63 -4.53 6.11 8.10
C SER A 63 -4.74 7.49 7.49
N ARG A 64 -4.25 8.52 8.16
CA ARG A 64 -4.36 9.88 7.63
C ARG A 64 -3.57 10.03 6.34
N ARG A 65 -2.37 9.45 6.31
CA ARG A 65 -1.54 9.49 5.11
C ARG A 65 -2.16 8.66 3.98
N GLU A 66 -2.71 7.50 4.31
CA GLU A 66 -3.41 6.68 3.32
C GLU A 66 -4.52 7.47 2.64
N TYR A 67 -5.30 8.20 3.43
CA TYR A 67 -6.38 9.02 2.89
C TYR A 67 -5.82 10.07 1.92
N GLN A 68 -4.74 10.76 2.31
CA GLN A 68 -4.11 11.76 1.45
C GLN A 68 -3.65 11.16 0.12
N ILE A 69 -3.01 10.01 0.18
CA ILE A 69 -2.50 9.35 -1.03
C ILE A 69 -3.64 8.92 -1.92
N LYS A 70 -4.73 8.44 -1.34
CA LYS A 70 -5.89 8.02 -2.12
C LYS A 70 -6.55 9.17 -2.87
N GLN A 71 -6.32 10.43 -2.42
CA GLN A 71 -6.84 11.61 -3.10
C GLN A 71 -5.98 12.04 -4.30
N LEU A 72 -4.78 11.51 -4.41
CA LEU A 72 -3.89 11.86 -5.51
C LEU A 72 -4.38 11.24 -6.81
N SER A 73 -4.10 11.93 -7.92
CA SER A 73 -4.34 11.37 -9.24
C SER A 73 -3.34 10.24 -9.49
N ARG A 74 -3.58 9.44 -10.51
CA ARG A 74 -2.64 8.39 -10.88
C ARG A 74 -1.26 8.96 -11.18
N ALA A 75 -1.20 10.08 -11.91
CA ALA A 75 0.08 10.71 -12.25
C ALA A 75 0.82 11.14 -10.99
N GLU A 76 0.09 11.70 -10.02
CA GLU A 76 0.70 12.12 -8.76
C GLU A 76 1.21 10.94 -7.95
N LYS A 77 0.48 9.83 -7.95
CA LYS A 77 0.94 8.61 -7.28
C LYS A 77 2.21 8.06 -7.91
N LEU A 78 2.28 8.09 -9.25
CA LEU A 78 3.46 7.62 -9.95
C LEU A 78 4.66 8.51 -9.64
N THR A 79 4.45 9.81 -9.51
CA THR A 79 5.51 10.75 -9.11
C THR A 79 6.01 10.42 -7.70
N LEU A 80 5.09 10.15 -6.79
CA LEU A 80 5.43 9.78 -5.41
C LEU A 80 6.27 8.50 -5.39
N ILE A 81 5.88 7.50 -6.16
CA ILE A 81 6.61 6.23 -6.26
C ILE A 81 8.01 6.46 -6.79
N ALA A 82 8.15 7.33 -7.79
CA ALA A 82 9.44 7.59 -8.42
C ALA A 82 10.42 8.34 -7.51
N LYS A 83 9.90 9.09 -6.53
CA LYS A 83 10.75 9.83 -5.59
C LYS A 83 11.39 8.96 -4.53
N LYS A 84 10.94 7.76 -4.37
CA LYS A 84 11.41 6.87 -3.33
C LYS A 84 12.88 6.40 -3.50
#